data_b6e8cd5b1c777a33c3321f86569f6c9b
#
_entry.id   b6e8cd5b1c777a33c3321f86569f6c9b
#
_cell.length_a   1.000
_cell.length_b   1.000
_cell.length_c   1.000
_cell.angle_alpha   90.00
_cell.angle_beta   90.00
_cell.angle_gamma   90.00
#
_symmetry.space_group_name_H-M   'P 1'
#
loop_
_entity.id
_entity.type
_entity.pdbx_description
1 polymer ?
#
loop_
_entity_poly.entity_id
_entity_poly.type
_entity_poly.pdbx_seq_one_letter_code
_entity_poly.pdbx_strand_id
1 'polypeptide(L)'
;MGIKKWTMPSYQLTINAKKHRVDVDSDTPLLWVIRDEIGYTGTKFGCGMGLCGACTVLLNGQPIRSCSTPVSTVKLTDKVTTIEGLAAGNAVQEAWIEAQVPQCGYCQSGQILAASALLASNANPSDEDIDNAMAGNICRCGTYPRMRQAIHSAAAKIQKSKKA
;
A
#
# COMPACT_ATOMS: atom_id res chain seq x y z
N MET A 1 -20.08 42.82 -7.96
CA MET A 1 -20.12 41.34 -7.90
C MET A 1 -18.82 40.86 -7.28
N GLY A 2 -18.83 40.44 -6.01
CA GLY A 2 -17.63 39.94 -5.34
C GLY A 2 -17.26 38.53 -5.85
N ILE A 3 -16.06 38.37 -6.35
CA ILE A 3 -15.51 37.07 -6.73
C ILE A 3 -15.41 36.23 -5.45
N LYS A 4 -16.25 35.19 -5.29
CA LYS A 4 -16.12 34.22 -4.21
C LYS A 4 -14.70 33.59 -4.31
N LYS A 5 -13.86 33.92 -3.36
CA LYS A 5 -12.52 33.30 -3.25
C LYS A 5 -12.74 31.83 -2.88
N TRP A 6 -12.56 30.93 -3.84
CA TRP A 6 -12.60 29.48 -3.59
C TRP A 6 -11.38 29.13 -2.72
N THR A 7 -11.60 28.83 -1.46
CA THR A 7 -10.55 28.29 -0.57
C THR A 7 -10.67 26.79 -0.59
N MET A 8 -9.65 26.10 -1.07
CA MET A 8 -9.56 24.63 -0.99
C MET A 8 -9.55 24.21 0.48
N PRO A 9 -10.28 23.13 0.84
CA PRO A 9 -10.20 22.57 2.17
C PRO A 9 -8.80 22.12 2.51
N SER A 10 -8.38 22.27 3.78
CA SER A 10 -7.08 21.84 4.26
C SER A 10 -7.23 20.55 5.05
N TYR A 11 -6.41 19.56 4.73
CA TYR A 11 -6.37 18.26 5.40
C TYR A 11 -5.02 18.06 6.09
N GLN A 12 -5.05 17.49 7.29
CA GLN A 12 -3.85 17.00 7.97
C GLN A 12 -3.85 15.48 7.94
N LEU A 13 -2.80 14.90 7.38
CA LEU A 13 -2.65 13.45 7.21
C LEU A 13 -1.38 12.99 7.90
N THR A 14 -1.43 11.80 8.49
CA THR A 14 -0.22 11.12 8.98
C THR A 14 0.16 10.01 8.00
N ILE A 15 1.21 10.24 7.22
CA ILE A 15 1.71 9.31 6.20
C ILE A 15 3.16 8.95 6.50
N ASN A 16 3.46 7.66 6.59
CA ASN A 16 4.78 7.15 6.95
C ASN A 16 5.33 7.79 8.24
N ALA A 17 4.47 7.86 9.25
CA ALA A 17 4.74 8.48 10.56
C ALA A 17 5.05 9.99 10.52
N LYS A 18 4.94 10.67 9.37
CA LYS A 18 5.11 12.12 9.21
C LYS A 18 3.76 12.80 9.04
N LYS A 19 3.61 13.98 9.64
CA LYS A 19 2.43 14.82 9.46
C LYS A 19 2.58 15.67 8.19
N HIS A 20 1.58 15.65 7.34
CA HIS A 20 1.49 16.44 6.11
C HIS A 20 0.24 17.30 6.15
N ARG A 21 0.34 18.54 5.69
CA ARG A 21 -0.79 19.41 5.43
C ARG A 21 -0.93 19.57 3.92
N VAL A 22 -2.13 19.35 3.40
CA VAL A 22 -2.43 19.47 1.98
C VAL A 22 -3.73 20.26 1.79
N ASP A 23 -3.77 21.10 0.77
CA ASP A 23 -4.92 21.93 0.44
C ASP A 23 -5.46 21.44 -0.91
N VAL A 24 -6.47 20.58 -0.87
CA VAL A 24 -7.04 19.86 -2.03
C VAL A 24 -8.56 19.73 -1.88
N ASP A 25 -9.26 19.45 -2.97
CA ASP A 25 -10.70 19.17 -2.93
C ASP A 25 -11.01 17.91 -2.10
N SER A 26 -12.18 17.90 -1.47
CA SER A 26 -12.59 16.84 -0.52
C SER A 26 -12.72 15.46 -1.13
N ASP A 27 -13.00 15.38 -2.40
CA ASP A 27 -13.13 14.14 -3.19
C ASP A 27 -11.84 13.71 -3.89
N THR A 28 -10.76 14.50 -3.75
CA THR A 28 -9.44 14.14 -4.30
C THR A 28 -9.04 12.75 -3.78
N PRO A 29 -8.78 11.77 -4.69
CA PRO A 29 -8.31 10.45 -4.28
C PRO A 29 -7.00 10.53 -3.50
N LEU A 30 -6.92 9.79 -2.40
CA LEU A 30 -5.72 9.70 -1.55
C LEU A 30 -4.46 9.35 -2.36
N LEU A 31 -4.61 8.60 -3.45
CA LEU A 31 -3.51 8.28 -4.38
C LEU A 31 -2.81 9.54 -4.89
N TRP A 32 -3.57 10.55 -5.36
CA TRP A 32 -2.99 11.76 -5.93
C TRP A 32 -2.39 12.65 -4.85
N VAL A 33 -3.01 12.70 -3.68
CA VAL A 33 -2.43 13.38 -2.51
C VAL A 33 -1.05 12.77 -2.16
N ILE A 34 -0.95 11.44 -2.12
CA ILE A 34 0.31 10.75 -1.83
C ILE A 34 1.37 11.03 -2.89
N ARG A 35 0.99 11.01 -4.17
CA ARG A 35 1.93 11.10 -5.29
C ARG A 35 2.29 12.54 -5.65
N ASP A 36 1.28 13.40 -5.78
CA ASP A 36 1.45 14.71 -6.42
C ASP A 36 1.69 15.80 -5.38
N GLU A 37 1.01 15.74 -4.21
CA GLU A 37 1.19 16.75 -3.16
C GLU A 37 2.36 16.41 -2.24
N ILE A 38 2.56 15.12 -1.90
CA ILE A 38 3.59 14.68 -0.93
C ILE A 38 4.85 14.16 -1.64
N GLY A 39 4.72 13.67 -2.88
CA GLY A 39 5.84 13.19 -3.68
C GLY A 39 6.23 11.73 -3.45
N TYR A 40 5.41 10.91 -2.78
CA TYR A 40 5.65 9.48 -2.64
C TYR A 40 5.16 8.71 -3.87
N THR A 41 6.06 8.48 -4.83
CA THR A 41 5.74 7.94 -6.16
C THR A 41 5.74 6.41 -6.23
N GLY A 42 6.09 5.71 -5.16
CA GLY A 42 6.06 4.24 -5.09
C GLY A 42 4.66 3.65 -5.22
N THR A 43 3.64 4.33 -4.67
CA THR A 43 2.23 3.98 -4.90
C THR A 43 1.84 4.25 -6.35
N LYS A 44 1.24 3.29 -7.07
CA LYS A 44 1.01 3.38 -8.51
C LYS A 44 -0.47 3.55 -8.88
N PHE A 45 -0.75 4.33 -9.92
CA PHE A 45 -2.07 4.37 -10.55
C PHE A 45 -2.22 3.18 -11.52
N GLY A 46 -3.41 2.60 -11.59
CA GLY A 46 -3.75 1.55 -12.56
C GLY A 46 -5.17 1.74 -13.08
N CYS A 47 -6.16 1.09 -12.47
CA CYS A 47 -7.55 1.11 -12.95
C CYS A 47 -8.35 2.37 -12.56
N GLY A 48 -7.98 3.08 -11.50
CA GLY A 48 -8.73 4.23 -10.97
C GLY A 48 -10.05 3.88 -10.24
N MET A 49 -10.41 2.60 -10.15
CA MET A 49 -11.70 2.12 -9.64
C MET A 49 -11.57 1.04 -8.55
N GLY A 50 -10.43 0.94 -7.90
CA GLY A 50 -10.22 0.04 -6.76
C GLY A 50 -9.98 -1.44 -7.10
N LEU A 51 -9.90 -1.86 -8.36
CA LEU A 51 -9.89 -3.27 -8.76
C LEU A 51 -8.51 -3.90 -8.87
N CYS A 52 -7.50 -3.17 -9.38
CA CYS A 52 -6.22 -3.78 -9.77
C CYS A 52 -5.17 -3.87 -8.65
N GLY A 53 -5.33 -3.16 -7.55
CA GLY A 53 -4.43 -3.18 -6.40
C GLY A 53 -3.09 -2.45 -6.55
N ALA A 54 -2.77 -1.85 -7.71
CA ALA A 54 -1.51 -1.10 -7.89
C ALA A 54 -1.36 0.09 -6.94
N CYS A 55 -2.49 0.67 -6.51
CA CYS A 55 -2.58 1.81 -5.60
C CYS A 55 -2.74 1.41 -4.12
N THR A 56 -2.53 0.15 -3.76
CA THR A 56 -2.69 -0.30 -2.36
C THR A 56 -1.76 0.46 -1.44
N VAL A 57 -2.32 0.97 -0.35
CA VAL A 57 -1.62 1.50 0.82
C VAL A 57 -2.24 0.87 2.07
N LEU A 58 -1.58 0.97 3.21
CA LEU A 58 -2.16 0.52 4.48
C LEU A 58 -2.76 1.72 5.22
N LEU A 59 -4.03 1.61 5.59
CA LEU A 59 -4.72 2.53 6.49
C LEU A 59 -4.89 1.81 7.84
N ASN A 60 -4.20 2.28 8.87
CA ASN A 60 -4.17 1.63 10.17
C ASN A 60 -3.80 0.13 10.10
N GLY A 61 -2.86 -0.21 9.20
CA GLY A 61 -2.42 -1.59 8.97
C GLY A 61 -3.29 -2.41 8.02
N GLN A 62 -4.45 -1.91 7.58
CA GLN A 62 -5.35 -2.61 6.66
C GLN A 62 -5.14 -2.14 5.22
N PRO A 63 -5.11 -3.04 4.23
CA PRO A 63 -4.91 -2.67 2.84
C PRO A 63 -6.16 -1.99 2.27
N ILE A 64 -5.97 -0.80 1.72
CA ILE A 64 -7.03 -0.04 1.02
C ILE A 64 -6.59 0.35 -0.38
N ARG A 65 -7.55 0.71 -1.22
CA ARG A 65 -7.34 1.19 -2.59
C ARG A 65 -7.34 2.71 -2.62
N SER A 66 -6.18 3.34 -2.56
CA SER A 66 -6.05 4.80 -2.47
C SER A 66 -6.63 5.56 -3.67
N CYS A 67 -6.77 4.93 -4.84
CA CYS A 67 -7.38 5.56 -6.03
C CYS A 67 -8.91 5.76 -5.92
N SER A 68 -9.57 5.03 -5.02
CA SER A 68 -11.02 5.14 -4.78
C SER A 68 -11.35 5.59 -3.35
N THR A 69 -10.36 6.07 -2.61
CA THR A 69 -10.52 6.59 -1.24
C THR A 69 -10.39 8.11 -1.27
N PRO A 70 -11.47 8.89 -1.11
CA PRO A 70 -11.40 10.34 -1.01
C PRO A 70 -10.58 10.77 0.21
N VAL A 71 -9.79 11.85 0.08
CA VAL A 71 -8.96 12.36 1.18
C VAL A 71 -9.78 12.74 2.40
N SER A 72 -11.00 13.25 2.20
CA SER A 72 -11.93 13.64 3.27
C SER A 72 -12.37 12.48 4.17
N THR A 73 -12.24 11.23 3.72
CA THR A 73 -12.57 10.03 4.51
C THR A 73 -11.46 9.61 5.46
N VAL A 74 -10.24 10.13 5.27
CA VAL A 74 -9.08 9.83 6.12
C VAL A 74 -9.07 10.76 7.32
N LYS A 75 -9.17 10.19 8.51
CA LYS A 75 -9.24 10.96 9.76
C LYS A 75 -7.85 11.42 10.19
N LEU A 76 -7.80 12.48 11.01
CA LEU A 76 -6.55 13.01 11.59
C LEU A 76 -5.79 11.95 12.42
N THR A 77 -6.51 11.01 13.03
CA THR A 77 -5.93 9.91 13.84
C THR A 77 -5.44 8.73 13.03
N ASP A 78 -5.83 8.66 11.75
CA ASP A 78 -5.47 7.55 10.88
C ASP A 78 -4.01 7.61 10.46
N LYS A 79 -3.40 6.44 10.33
CA LYS A 79 -2.02 6.27 9.88
C LYS A 79 -1.99 5.59 8.52
N VAL A 80 -1.52 6.30 7.53
CA VAL A 80 -1.31 5.76 6.19
C VAL A 80 0.14 5.31 6.06
N THR A 81 0.34 4.06 5.59
CA THR A 81 1.68 3.55 5.27
C THR A 81 1.73 3.21 3.78
N THR A 82 2.69 3.81 3.09
CA THR A 82 3.03 3.51 1.70
C THR A 82 4.24 2.59 1.63
N ILE A 83 4.66 2.19 0.43
CA ILE A 83 5.84 1.33 0.25
C ILE A 83 7.12 1.98 0.82
N GLU A 84 7.22 3.30 0.76
CA GLU A 84 8.33 4.08 1.31
C GLU A 84 8.34 4.11 2.84
N GLY A 85 7.22 3.78 3.47
CA GLY A 85 7.08 3.74 4.92
C GLY A 85 7.40 2.39 5.56
N LEU A 86 7.70 1.36 4.77
CA LEU A 86 8.16 0.09 5.32
C LEU A 86 9.59 0.23 5.86
N ALA A 87 9.84 -0.38 7.02
CA ALA A 87 11.16 -0.35 7.65
C ALA A 87 12.23 -1.00 6.75
N ALA A 88 13.45 -0.52 6.84
CA ALA A 88 14.61 -1.20 6.25
C ALA A 88 14.71 -2.63 6.84
N GLY A 89 15.02 -3.61 5.99
CA GLY A 89 15.04 -5.02 6.42
C GLY A 89 13.65 -5.65 6.58
N ASN A 90 12.60 -5.06 5.97
CA ASN A 90 11.28 -5.66 5.97
C ASN A 90 11.32 -7.06 5.33
N ALA A 91 10.92 -8.09 6.08
CA ALA A 91 11.01 -9.50 5.68
C ALA A 91 10.29 -9.81 4.35
N VAL A 92 9.20 -9.09 4.03
CA VAL A 92 8.48 -9.25 2.77
C VAL A 92 9.32 -8.71 1.62
N GLN A 93 9.91 -7.51 1.76
CA GLN A 93 10.77 -6.93 0.73
C GLN A 93 12.02 -7.80 0.47
N GLU A 94 12.65 -8.29 1.54
CA GLU A 94 13.79 -9.21 1.41
C GLU A 94 13.41 -10.50 0.67
N ALA A 95 12.31 -11.14 1.04
CA ALA A 95 11.82 -12.33 0.39
C ALA A 95 11.46 -12.09 -1.09
N TRP A 96 10.92 -10.89 -1.43
CA TRP A 96 10.66 -10.48 -2.81
C TRP A 96 11.93 -10.40 -3.65
N ILE A 97 13.01 -9.87 -3.07
CA ILE A 97 14.31 -9.77 -3.74
C ILE A 97 14.91 -11.17 -3.93
N GLU A 98 14.92 -11.99 -2.89
CA GLU A 98 15.47 -13.35 -2.92
C GLU A 98 14.74 -14.25 -3.94
N ALA A 99 13.42 -14.18 -3.99
CA ALA A 99 12.60 -14.94 -4.93
C ALA A 99 12.58 -14.31 -6.34
N GLN A 100 13.27 -13.17 -6.55
CA GLN A 100 13.30 -12.44 -7.82
C GLN A 100 11.90 -12.23 -8.40
N VAL A 101 10.95 -11.80 -7.55
CA VAL A 101 9.55 -11.67 -7.91
C VAL A 101 9.30 -10.67 -9.03
N PRO A 102 9.90 -9.44 -9.02
CA PRO A 102 9.58 -8.41 -10.00
C PRO A 102 10.00 -8.78 -11.43
N GLN A 103 9.15 -8.39 -12.40
CA GLN A 103 9.52 -8.24 -13.80
C GLN A 103 9.47 -6.75 -14.17
N CYS A 104 8.31 -6.22 -14.61
CA CYS A 104 8.21 -4.78 -14.88
C CYS A 104 8.23 -3.90 -13.63
N GLY A 105 7.96 -4.44 -12.45
CA GLY A 105 7.99 -3.75 -11.17
C GLY A 105 6.74 -2.91 -10.83
N TYR A 106 5.84 -2.66 -11.78
CA TYR A 106 4.76 -1.67 -11.60
C TYR A 106 3.77 -1.99 -10.46
N CYS A 107 3.36 -3.25 -10.32
CA CYS A 107 2.40 -3.66 -9.29
C CYS A 107 3.03 -3.97 -7.93
N GLN A 108 4.37 -3.98 -7.83
CA GLN A 108 5.06 -4.60 -6.68
C GLN A 108 4.85 -3.86 -5.37
N SER A 109 4.74 -2.53 -5.38
CA SER A 109 4.44 -1.75 -4.18
C SER A 109 3.11 -2.17 -3.54
N GLY A 110 2.06 -2.31 -4.35
CA GLY A 110 0.76 -2.79 -3.88
C GLY A 110 0.77 -4.24 -3.43
N GLN A 111 1.49 -5.11 -4.14
CA GLN A 111 1.64 -6.53 -3.80
C GLN A 111 2.35 -6.70 -2.45
N ILE A 112 3.47 -6.00 -2.24
CA ILE A 112 4.25 -6.07 -1.00
C ILE A 112 3.43 -5.57 0.20
N LEU A 113 2.68 -4.47 0.05
CA LEU A 113 1.85 -3.95 1.13
C LEU A 113 0.68 -4.89 1.46
N ALA A 114 0.02 -5.48 0.47
CA ALA A 114 -1.02 -6.48 0.69
C ALA A 114 -0.46 -7.73 1.41
N ALA A 115 0.69 -8.24 0.98
CA ALA A 115 1.37 -9.35 1.63
C ALA A 115 1.81 -9.02 3.07
N SER A 116 2.28 -7.78 3.30
CA SER A 116 2.66 -7.32 4.65
C SER A 116 1.45 -7.29 5.60
N ALA A 117 0.29 -6.84 5.11
CA ALA A 117 -0.95 -6.85 5.90
C ALA A 117 -1.42 -8.29 6.20
N LEU A 118 -1.34 -9.19 5.22
CA LEU A 118 -1.64 -10.61 5.45
C LEU A 118 -0.76 -11.19 6.55
N LEU A 119 0.56 -11.02 6.46
CA LEU A 119 1.51 -11.58 7.43
C LEU A 119 1.44 -10.93 8.82
N ALA A 120 0.92 -9.71 8.91
CA ALA A 120 0.62 -9.08 10.20
C ALA A 120 -0.57 -9.71 10.91
N SER A 121 -1.57 -10.19 10.17
CA SER A 121 -2.78 -10.84 10.69
C SER A 121 -2.67 -12.36 10.79
N ASN A 122 -1.97 -13.00 9.85
CA ASN A 122 -1.75 -14.44 9.81
C ASN A 122 -0.26 -14.74 9.60
N ALA A 123 0.41 -15.17 10.66
CA ALA A 123 1.86 -15.42 10.63
C ALA A 123 2.25 -16.70 9.88
N ASN A 124 1.30 -17.57 9.55
CA ASN A 124 1.54 -18.82 8.83
C ASN A 124 0.40 -19.09 7.82
N PRO A 125 0.29 -18.27 6.76
CA PRO A 125 -0.80 -18.38 5.80
C PRO A 125 -0.69 -19.68 4.97
N SER A 126 -1.83 -20.30 4.71
CA SER A 126 -1.98 -21.34 3.69
C SER A 126 -1.93 -20.73 2.29
N ASP A 127 -1.83 -21.56 1.26
CA ASP A 127 -1.93 -21.11 -0.13
C ASP A 127 -3.29 -20.44 -0.40
N GLU A 128 -4.35 -20.95 0.18
CA GLU A 128 -5.70 -20.39 0.07
C GLU A 128 -5.78 -19.00 0.73
N ASP A 129 -5.20 -18.82 1.93
CA ASP A 129 -5.12 -17.51 2.59
C ASP A 129 -4.37 -16.49 1.72
N ILE A 130 -3.28 -16.93 1.10
CA ILE A 130 -2.49 -16.09 0.19
C ILE A 130 -3.31 -15.71 -1.03
N ASP A 131 -3.94 -16.68 -1.69
CA ASP A 131 -4.74 -16.44 -2.89
C ASP A 131 -5.89 -15.47 -2.61
N ASN A 132 -6.59 -15.63 -1.48
CA ASN A 132 -7.66 -14.75 -1.06
C ASN A 132 -7.16 -13.33 -0.76
N ALA A 133 -6.06 -13.18 -0.02
CA ALA A 133 -5.50 -11.88 0.32
C ALA A 133 -4.94 -11.12 -0.90
N MET A 134 -4.40 -11.86 -1.88
CA MET A 134 -3.76 -11.30 -3.06
C MET A 134 -4.69 -11.17 -4.27
N ALA A 135 -5.90 -11.74 -4.24
CA ALA A 135 -6.85 -11.78 -5.36
C ALA A 135 -7.15 -10.42 -6.00
N GLY A 136 -7.17 -9.34 -5.19
CA GLY A 136 -7.39 -7.97 -5.67
C GLY A 136 -6.11 -7.26 -6.16
N ASN A 137 -4.99 -7.96 -6.35
CA ASN A 137 -3.73 -7.38 -6.78
C ASN A 137 -3.26 -8.01 -8.10
N ILE A 138 -3.53 -7.32 -9.22
CA ILE A 138 -3.28 -7.86 -10.56
C ILE A 138 -1.82 -7.64 -10.98
N CYS A 139 -1.19 -8.70 -11.50
CA CYS A 139 0.14 -8.65 -12.12
C CYS A 139 0.06 -9.08 -13.59
N ARG A 140 0.26 -8.15 -14.53
CA ARG A 140 0.24 -8.46 -15.97
C ARG A 140 1.38 -9.37 -16.41
N CYS A 141 2.50 -9.36 -15.67
CA CYS A 141 3.65 -10.24 -15.93
C CYS A 141 3.46 -11.67 -15.41
N GLY A 142 2.38 -11.94 -14.65
CA GLY A 142 2.04 -13.28 -14.17
C GLY A 142 3.00 -13.84 -13.11
N THR A 143 3.61 -13.01 -12.27
CA THR A 143 4.62 -13.43 -11.28
C THR A 143 4.01 -14.07 -10.00
N TYR A 144 2.75 -14.46 -10.03
CA TYR A 144 2.02 -15.00 -8.87
C TYR A 144 2.68 -16.20 -8.17
N PRO A 145 3.25 -17.20 -8.89
CA PRO A 145 3.94 -18.32 -8.22
C PRO A 145 5.14 -17.86 -7.38
N ARG A 146 5.91 -16.88 -7.88
CA ARG A 146 7.04 -16.31 -7.14
C ARG A 146 6.58 -15.48 -5.95
N MET A 147 5.45 -14.75 -6.08
CA MET A 147 4.85 -14.01 -4.97
C MET A 147 4.43 -14.94 -3.84
N ARG A 148 3.75 -16.06 -4.15
CA ARG A 148 3.36 -17.06 -3.16
C ARG A 148 4.58 -17.63 -2.44
N GLN A 149 5.61 -18.03 -3.17
CA GLN A 149 6.87 -18.50 -2.60
C GLN A 149 7.52 -17.46 -1.68
N ALA A 150 7.55 -16.18 -2.11
CA ALA A 150 8.11 -15.09 -1.32
C ALA A 150 7.31 -14.84 -0.03
N ILE A 151 5.98 -14.95 -0.07
CA ILE A 151 5.12 -14.80 1.13
C ILE A 151 5.42 -15.91 2.15
N HIS A 152 5.52 -17.16 1.73
CA HIS A 152 5.91 -18.26 2.61
C HIS A 152 7.31 -18.05 3.20
N SER A 153 8.28 -17.62 2.38
CA SER A 153 9.63 -17.31 2.85
C SER A 153 9.65 -16.18 3.89
N ALA A 154 8.89 -15.10 3.62
CA ALA A 154 8.75 -13.98 4.56
C ALA A 154 8.11 -14.43 5.89
N ALA A 155 7.07 -15.27 5.84
CA ALA A 155 6.44 -15.85 7.02
C ALA A 155 7.44 -16.62 7.89
N ALA A 156 8.25 -17.47 7.25
CA ALA A 156 9.29 -18.24 7.95
C ALA A 156 10.36 -17.34 8.59
N LYS A 157 10.78 -16.26 7.91
CA LYS A 157 11.72 -15.27 8.46
C LYS A 157 11.16 -14.55 9.69
N ILE A 158 9.91 -14.07 9.60
CA ILE A 158 9.22 -13.39 10.72
C ILE A 158 9.12 -14.30 11.94
N GLN A 159 8.80 -15.59 11.74
CA GLN A 159 8.72 -16.56 12.84
C GLN A 159 10.09 -16.81 13.50
N LYS A 160 11.16 -16.91 12.71
CA LYS A 160 12.52 -17.07 13.25
C LYS A 160 12.97 -15.87 14.07
N SER A 161 12.70 -14.65 13.61
CA SER A 161 13.06 -13.42 14.33
C SER A 161 12.31 -13.24 15.66
N LYS A 162 11.10 -13.83 15.82
CA LYS A 162 10.34 -13.80 17.08
C LYS A 162 10.82 -14.81 18.11
N LYS A 163 11.61 -15.82 17.70
CA LYS A 163 12.14 -16.87 18.56
C LYS A 163 13.58 -16.62 19.04
N ALA A 164 14.26 -15.67 18.41
CA ALA A 164 15.61 -15.24 18.76
C ALA A 164 15.57 -14.04 19.73
#